data_38db0b90f973f50b0ee651937f23852a
#
_entry.id   38db0b90f973f50b0ee651937f23852a
#
_cell.length_a   1.000
_cell.length_b   1.000
_cell.length_c   1.000
_cell.angle_alpha   90.00
_cell.angle_beta   90.00
_cell.angle_gamma   90.00
#
_symmetry.space_group_name_H-M   'P 1'
#
loop_
_entity.id
_entity.type
_entity.pdbx_description
1 polymer ?
#
loop_
_entity_poly.entity_id
_entity_poly.type
_entity_poly.pdbx_seq_one_letter_code
_entity_poly.pdbx_strand_id
1 'polypeptide(L)'
;MKKALSLALAAAMAASLAACGGSSAASTASSAATTDTAASGAASAGGQTLKVMLSEEPGEGDAFATTLNKWADETGNTVDIMVIPYEDQLTKFPLMAKNNDLPDLLSTTRLARLYPDEFEDLGQCIDTSIFEPQALQIISQNYLTDKLSVLPQQFTITNVFYNKDAFEAAGLECPTVDDRWTMDEVYEAAKKLQD
;
A
#
# COMPACT_ATOMS: atom_id res chain seq x y z
N MET A 1 -16.61 -33.20 45.87
CA MET A 1 -15.70 -32.05 45.97
C MET A 1 -15.46 -31.33 44.61
N LYS A 2 -15.94 -31.81 43.47
CA LYS A 2 -15.74 -31.14 42.15
C LYS A 2 -16.84 -30.15 41.76
N LYS A 3 -17.94 -30.07 42.49
CA LYS A 3 -19.09 -29.17 42.19
C LYS A 3 -19.06 -27.84 42.96
N ALA A 4 -18.21 -27.71 44.00
CA ALA A 4 -18.09 -26.49 44.79
C ALA A 4 -17.03 -25.50 44.20
N LEU A 5 -16.14 -25.95 43.33
CA LEU A 5 -15.08 -25.11 42.76
C LEU A 5 -15.57 -24.30 41.54
N SER A 6 -16.61 -24.79 40.84
CA SER A 6 -17.20 -24.09 39.69
C SER A 6 -18.14 -22.94 40.07
N LEU A 7 -18.71 -22.92 41.29
CA LEU A 7 -19.52 -21.81 41.71
C LEU A 7 -18.72 -20.60 42.23
N ALA A 8 -17.52 -20.82 42.73
CA ALA A 8 -16.63 -19.77 43.20
C ALA A 8 -16.01 -18.95 42.06
N LEU A 9 -15.82 -19.54 40.88
CA LEU A 9 -15.26 -18.83 39.74
C LEU A 9 -16.29 -17.96 38.99
N ALA A 10 -17.57 -18.32 39.05
CA ALA A 10 -18.67 -17.55 38.45
C ALA A 10 -19.00 -16.28 39.25
N ALA A 11 -18.76 -16.26 40.58
CA ALA A 11 -19.00 -15.12 41.42
C ALA A 11 -17.94 -14.02 41.33
N ALA A 12 -16.71 -14.37 40.89
CA ALA A 12 -15.61 -13.40 40.75
C ALA A 12 -15.71 -12.57 39.46
N MET A 13 -16.41 -13.03 38.41
CA MET A 13 -16.60 -12.28 37.17
C MET A 13 -17.78 -11.31 37.16
N ALA A 14 -18.71 -11.44 38.11
CA ALA A 14 -19.87 -10.55 38.23
C ALA A 14 -19.55 -9.23 38.99
N ALA A 15 -18.43 -9.15 39.70
CA ALA A 15 -18.06 -7.99 40.51
C ALA A 15 -17.27 -6.91 39.76
N SER A 16 -16.83 -7.16 38.52
CA SER A 16 -16.03 -6.21 37.75
C SER A 16 -16.81 -5.30 36.78
N LEU A 17 -18.16 -5.45 36.69
CA LEU A 17 -19.01 -4.60 35.82
C LEU A 17 -19.76 -3.47 36.54
N ALA A 18 -19.54 -3.28 37.83
CA ALA A 18 -20.31 -2.30 38.64
C ALA A 18 -19.61 -0.96 38.92
N ALA A 19 -18.47 -0.67 38.23
CA ALA A 19 -17.65 0.52 38.53
C ALA A 19 -17.66 1.61 37.46
N CYS A 20 -18.68 1.70 36.58
CA CYS A 20 -18.85 2.83 35.70
C CYS A 20 -20.34 3.20 35.52
N GLY A 21 -20.90 3.85 36.50
CA GLY A 21 -22.26 4.34 36.42
C GLY A 21 -22.53 5.41 37.49
N GLY A 22 -22.70 6.64 37.05
CA GLY A 22 -23.19 7.79 37.81
C GLY A 22 -22.48 9.08 37.38
N SER A 23 -23.11 10.13 36.92
CA SER A 23 -24.37 10.77 37.26
C SER A 23 -24.76 11.77 36.18
N SER A 24 -26.04 11.92 36.00
CA SER A 24 -26.75 12.91 35.20
C SER A 24 -26.53 14.35 35.66
N ALA A 25 -26.49 15.30 34.76
CA ALA A 25 -27.18 16.59 34.88
C ALA A 25 -27.43 17.19 33.48
N ALA A 26 -28.68 17.47 33.23
CA ALA A 26 -29.16 18.14 32.03
C ALA A 26 -28.81 19.63 32.05
N SER A 27 -28.50 20.21 30.91
CA SER A 27 -28.81 21.59 30.57
C SER A 27 -28.83 21.79 29.07
N THR A 28 -29.97 22.20 28.58
CA THR A 28 -30.32 22.70 27.25
C THR A 28 -29.58 23.99 26.90
N ALA A 29 -29.05 24.12 25.67
CA ALA A 29 -29.23 25.27 24.78
C ALA A 29 -28.43 25.11 23.48
N SER A 30 -29.15 24.98 22.40
CA SER A 30 -29.18 25.79 21.16
C SER A 30 -27.89 26.14 20.42
N SER A 31 -27.84 25.62 19.15
CA SER A 31 -27.37 26.23 17.89
C SER A 31 -25.94 26.78 17.76
N ALA A 32 -25.16 26.15 16.94
CA ALA A 32 -24.67 26.74 15.67
C ALA A 32 -23.88 25.68 14.90
N ALA A 33 -24.29 25.43 13.68
CA ALA A 33 -23.56 24.61 12.72
C ALA A 33 -22.30 25.37 12.29
N THR A 34 -21.15 24.79 12.52
CA THR A 34 -19.93 25.05 11.77
C THR A 34 -19.41 23.70 11.30
N THR A 35 -19.53 23.51 10.02
CA THR A 35 -18.90 22.41 9.27
C THR A 35 -17.40 22.66 9.26
N ASP A 36 -16.69 22.16 10.27
CA ASP A 36 -15.28 21.92 10.19
C ASP A 36 -15.08 20.48 9.73
N THR A 37 -14.73 20.35 8.45
CA THR A 37 -14.17 19.12 7.90
C THR A 37 -12.75 19.00 8.48
N ALA A 38 -12.66 18.59 9.72
CA ALA A 38 -11.41 18.14 10.29
C ALA A 38 -11.12 16.76 9.67
N ALA A 39 -10.12 16.71 8.79
CA ALA A 39 -9.41 15.48 8.52
C ALA A 39 -8.93 14.94 9.87
N SER A 40 -9.67 13.98 10.42
CA SER A 40 -9.29 13.27 11.62
C SER A 40 -8.12 12.35 11.25
N GLY A 41 -6.92 12.91 11.30
CA GLY A 41 -5.74 12.11 11.53
C GLY A 41 -5.89 11.53 12.93
N ALA A 42 -6.42 10.31 13.04
CA ALA A 42 -6.35 9.57 14.28
C ALA A 42 -4.86 9.44 14.62
N ALA A 43 -4.42 10.20 15.65
CA ALA A 43 -3.12 9.97 16.24
C ALA A 43 -3.13 8.52 16.71
N SER A 44 -2.39 7.67 16.01
CA SER A 44 -2.19 6.28 16.37
C SER A 44 -1.61 6.27 17.78
N ALA A 45 -2.30 5.63 18.70
CA ALA A 45 -1.72 5.37 20.02
C ALA A 45 -0.44 4.54 19.78
N GLY A 46 0.73 5.04 20.17
CA GLY A 46 2.00 4.35 19.98
C GLY A 46 1.97 2.92 20.55
N GLY A 47 2.86 2.07 20.04
CA GLY A 47 2.98 0.67 20.47
C GLY A 47 2.28 -0.35 19.57
N GLN A 48 1.79 0.06 18.40
CA GLN A 48 1.28 -0.87 17.38
C GLN A 48 2.41 -1.33 16.47
N THR A 49 2.27 -2.53 15.89
CA THR A 49 3.20 -3.06 14.89
C THR A 49 2.54 -3.03 13.53
N LEU A 50 3.17 -2.35 12.58
CA LEU A 50 2.78 -2.33 11.18
C LEU A 50 3.53 -3.46 10.45
N LYS A 51 2.79 -4.44 9.95
CA LYS A 51 3.34 -5.53 9.14
C LYS A 51 3.45 -5.09 7.68
N VAL A 52 4.63 -5.15 7.12
CA VAL A 52 4.91 -4.72 5.74
C VAL A 52 5.49 -5.87 4.95
N MET A 53 4.90 -6.19 3.79
CA MET A 53 5.42 -7.21 2.89
C MET A 53 6.14 -6.57 1.71
N LEU A 54 7.40 -6.95 1.50
CA LEU A 54 8.22 -6.54 0.37
C LEU A 54 8.57 -7.74 -0.51
N SER A 55 8.95 -7.48 -1.77
CA SER A 55 9.38 -8.52 -2.71
C SER A 55 10.85 -8.91 -2.53
N GLU A 56 11.64 -8.02 -1.94
CA GLU A 56 13.08 -8.16 -1.74
C GLU A 56 13.52 -7.45 -0.45
N GLU A 57 14.66 -7.83 0.07
CA GLU A 57 15.25 -7.16 1.23
C GLU A 57 15.57 -5.70 0.88
N PRO A 58 15.15 -4.74 1.71
CA PRO A 58 15.53 -3.35 1.48
C PRO A 58 17.04 -3.19 1.63
N GLY A 59 17.67 -2.59 0.61
CA GLY A 59 19.09 -2.27 0.65
C GLY A 59 19.42 -1.17 1.65
N GLU A 60 20.71 -0.99 1.92
CA GLU A 60 21.18 0.12 2.75
C GLU A 60 20.78 1.47 2.13
N GLY A 61 20.09 2.31 2.90
CA GLY A 61 19.58 3.60 2.43
C GLY A 61 18.34 3.53 1.56
N ASP A 62 17.65 2.39 1.51
CA ASP A 62 16.36 2.27 0.83
C ASP A 62 15.38 3.35 1.34
N ALA A 63 14.84 4.15 0.42
CA ALA A 63 14.02 5.30 0.75
C ALA A 63 12.69 4.91 1.40
N PHE A 64 12.10 3.77 0.98
CA PHE A 64 10.84 3.29 1.53
C PHE A 64 11.02 2.77 2.95
N ALA A 65 12.02 1.90 3.18
CA ALA A 65 12.36 1.41 4.50
C ALA A 65 12.75 2.54 5.45
N THR A 66 13.51 3.52 4.97
CA THR A 66 13.88 4.72 5.75
C THR A 66 12.64 5.52 6.16
N THR A 67 11.67 5.69 5.27
CA THR A 67 10.42 6.39 5.55
C THR A 67 9.56 5.65 6.57
N LEU A 68 9.46 4.32 6.46
CA LEU A 68 8.74 3.49 7.42
C LEU A 68 9.36 3.57 8.82
N ASN A 69 10.68 3.48 8.92
CA ASN A 69 11.39 3.59 10.20
C ASN A 69 11.22 4.97 10.83
N LYS A 70 11.31 6.03 10.02
CA LYS A 70 11.05 7.40 10.50
C LYS A 70 9.63 7.55 11.04
N TRP A 71 8.63 7.03 10.33
CA TRP A 71 7.24 7.03 10.82
C TRP A 71 7.11 6.27 12.15
N ALA A 72 7.76 5.11 12.28
CA ALA A 72 7.75 4.33 13.49
C ALA A 72 8.32 5.10 14.68
N ASP A 73 9.48 5.74 14.49
CA ASP A 73 10.15 6.56 15.50
C ASP A 73 9.30 7.77 15.92
N GLU A 74 8.68 8.47 14.96
CA GLU A 74 7.86 9.66 15.22
C GLU A 74 6.53 9.33 15.92
N THR A 75 5.99 8.13 15.72
CA THR A 75 4.69 7.73 16.26
C THR A 75 4.77 6.78 17.46
N GLY A 76 5.98 6.29 17.79
CA GLY A 76 6.17 5.29 18.84
C GLY A 76 5.63 3.91 18.48
N ASN A 77 5.50 3.63 17.18
CA ASN A 77 5.09 2.34 16.64
C ASN A 77 6.30 1.50 16.24
N THR A 78 6.07 0.28 15.77
CA THR A 78 7.12 -0.59 15.21
C THR A 78 6.76 -1.00 13.78
N VAL A 79 7.76 -1.33 12.97
CA VAL A 79 7.58 -1.88 11.63
C VAL A 79 8.17 -3.28 11.60
N ASP A 80 7.38 -4.25 11.15
CA ASP A 80 7.78 -5.63 10.92
C ASP A 80 7.78 -5.90 9.42
N ILE A 81 8.97 -5.96 8.84
CA ILE A 81 9.15 -6.19 7.40
C ILE A 81 9.32 -7.67 7.14
N MET A 82 8.37 -8.25 6.40
CA MET A 82 8.49 -9.61 5.86
C MET A 82 8.86 -9.57 4.38
N VAL A 83 9.77 -10.43 3.97
CA VAL A 83 10.17 -10.52 2.57
C VAL A 83 9.58 -11.77 1.94
N ILE A 84 8.75 -11.58 0.92
CA ILE A 84 8.20 -12.65 0.11
C ILE A 84 8.55 -12.37 -1.35
N PRO A 85 9.47 -13.13 -1.95
CA PRO A 85 9.84 -12.96 -3.35
C PRO A 85 8.64 -12.90 -4.27
N TYR A 86 8.71 -12.04 -5.28
CA TYR A 86 7.59 -11.75 -6.18
C TYR A 86 6.92 -13.01 -6.76
N GLU A 87 7.72 -14.03 -7.08
CA GLU A 87 7.22 -15.31 -7.61
C GLU A 87 6.41 -16.10 -6.58
N ASP A 88 6.78 -16.01 -5.30
CA ASP A 88 6.13 -16.74 -4.21
C ASP A 88 4.82 -16.10 -3.74
N GLN A 89 4.62 -14.81 -4.02
CA GLN A 89 3.47 -14.05 -3.53
C GLN A 89 2.14 -14.67 -3.93
N LEU A 90 2.02 -15.16 -5.17
CA LEU A 90 0.78 -15.77 -5.65
C LEU A 90 0.40 -17.05 -4.91
N THR A 91 1.38 -17.75 -4.37
CA THR A 91 1.15 -18.97 -3.58
C THR A 91 0.93 -18.67 -2.11
N LYS A 92 1.69 -17.73 -1.56
CA LYS A 92 1.67 -17.42 -0.11
C LYS A 92 0.51 -16.51 0.27
N PHE A 93 0.19 -15.49 -0.54
CA PHE A 93 -0.85 -14.52 -0.22
C PHE A 93 -2.22 -15.14 0.07
N PRO A 94 -2.78 -16.03 -0.76
CA PRO A 94 -4.08 -16.65 -0.46
C PRO A 94 -4.06 -17.53 0.79
N LEU A 95 -2.91 -18.09 1.16
CA LEU A 95 -2.77 -18.84 2.41
C LEU A 95 -2.76 -17.89 3.61
N MET A 96 -2.13 -16.74 3.50
CA MET A 96 -2.14 -15.70 4.53
C MET A 96 -3.55 -15.14 4.72
N ALA A 97 -4.26 -14.84 3.62
CA ALA A 97 -5.66 -14.39 3.66
C ALA A 97 -6.56 -15.41 4.38
N LYS A 98 -6.43 -16.69 4.04
CA LYS A 98 -7.21 -17.77 4.68
C LYS A 98 -6.93 -17.89 6.18
N ASN A 99 -5.71 -17.58 6.60
CA ASN A 99 -5.29 -17.66 7.99
C ASN A 99 -5.52 -16.38 8.78
N ASN A 100 -6.08 -15.35 8.15
CA ASN A 100 -6.26 -14.01 8.76
C ASN A 100 -4.91 -13.38 9.18
N ASP A 101 -3.86 -13.59 8.41
CA ASP A 101 -2.49 -13.15 8.68
C ASP A 101 -1.91 -12.35 7.48
N LEU A 102 -2.75 -11.48 6.90
CA LEU A 102 -2.31 -10.56 5.86
C LEU A 102 -1.43 -9.45 6.44
N PRO A 103 -0.49 -8.91 5.67
CA PRO A 103 0.22 -7.70 6.05
C PRO A 103 -0.69 -6.47 5.97
N ASP A 104 -0.38 -5.44 6.74
CA ASP A 104 -1.10 -4.16 6.70
C ASP A 104 -0.76 -3.34 5.45
N LEU A 105 0.50 -3.40 5.02
CA LEU A 105 0.98 -2.80 3.77
C LEU A 105 1.75 -3.83 2.94
N LEU A 106 1.66 -3.70 1.63
CA LEU A 106 2.47 -4.55 0.75
C LEU A 106 2.87 -3.83 -0.54
N SER A 107 4.10 -4.09 -0.99
CA SER A 107 4.57 -3.68 -2.30
C SER A 107 4.16 -4.74 -3.32
N THR A 108 3.18 -4.41 -4.16
CA THR A 108 2.65 -5.33 -5.16
C THR A 108 2.12 -4.59 -6.37
N THR A 109 2.14 -5.27 -7.53
CA THR A 109 1.50 -4.78 -8.75
C THR A 109 0.37 -5.68 -9.21
N ARG A 110 0.27 -6.92 -8.71
CA ARG A 110 -0.68 -7.92 -9.21
C ARG A 110 -1.68 -8.43 -8.18
N LEU A 111 -1.34 -8.44 -6.89
CA LEU A 111 -2.21 -9.02 -5.87
C LEU A 111 -3.53 -8.26 -5.72
N ALA A 112 -3.49 -6.93 -5.74
CA ALA A 112 -4.70 -6.11 -5.65
C ALA A 112 -5.68 -6.36 -6.80
N ARG A 113 -5.19 -6.71 -7.99
CA ARG A 113 -6.03 -7.08 -9.14
C ARG A 113 -6.62 -8.48 -9.01
N LEU A 114 -5.87 -9.41 -8.42
CA LEU A 114 -6.30 -10.82 -8.30
C LEU A 114 -7.18 -11.06 -7.08
N TYR A 115 -7.00 -10.27 -6.05
CA TYR A 115 -7.69 -10.39 -4.75
C TYR A 115 -8.26 -9.03 -4.30
N PRO A 116 -9.13 -8.39 -5.10
CA PRO A 116 -9.57 -7.01 -4.82
C PRO A 116 -10.34 -6.87 -3.50
N ASP A 117 -10.95 -7.94 -3.00
CA ASP A 117 -11.70 -7.93 -1.75
C ASP A 117 -10.81 -7.89 -0.50
N GLU A 118 -9.52 -8.21 -0.64
CA GLU A 118 -8.54 -8.18 0.44
C GLU A 118 -7.87 -6.80 0.60
N PHE A 119 -8.26 -5.81 -0.19
CA PHE A 119 -7.68 -4.47 -0.17
C PHE A 119 -8.72 -3.41 0.16
N GLU A 120 -8.34 -2.46 0.98
CA GLU A 120 -9.17 -1.29 1.29
C GLU A 120 -9.24 -0.31 0.12
N ASP A 121 -10.29 0.52 0.12
CA ASP A 121 -10.41 1.66 -0.79
C ASP A 121 -9.68 2.87 -0.21
N LEU A 122 -8.44 3.05 -0.63
CA LEU A 122 -7.58 4.14 -0.17
C LEU A 122 -8.12 5.53 -0.54
N GLY A 123 -8.96 5.62 -1.57
CA GLY A 123 -9.63 6.86 -1.94
C GLY A 123 -10.58 7.40 -0.86
N GLN A 124 -11.01 6.53 0.06
CA GLN A 124 -11.83 6.92 1.22
C GLN A 124 -11.00 7.31 2.44
N CYS A 125 -9.70 6.97 2.45
CA CYS A 125 -8.84 7.08 3.64
C CYS A 125 -7.82 8.21 3.53
N ILE A 126 -7.43 8.61 2.32
CA ILE A 126 -6.34 9.56 2.08
C ILE A 126 -6.75 10.67 1.12
N ASP A 127 -6.05 11.80 1.19
CA ASP A 127 -6.13 12.85 0.17
C ASP A 127 -5.34 12.44 -1.08
N THR A 128 -6.06 12.10 -2.14
CA THR A 128 -5.47 11.67 -3.41
C THR A 128 -4.95 12.83 -4.26
N SER A 129 -5.23 14.09 -3.90
CA SER A 129 -4.79 15.26 -4.65
C SER A 129 -3.27 15.50 -4.63
N ILE A 130 -2.57 14.83 -3.71
CA ILE A 130 -1.10 14.85 -3.62
C ILE A 130 -0.41 14.05 -4.75
N PHE A 131 -1.16 13.19 -5.45
CA PHE A 131 -0.62 12.38 -6.53
C PHE A 131 -0.89 13.01 -7.90
N GLU A 132 0.03 12.82 -8.83
CA GLU A 132 -0.17 13.19 -10.22
C GLU A 132 -1.40 12.48 -10.81
N PRO A 133 -2.37 13.22 -11.41
CA PRO A 133 -3.61 12.62 -11.93
C PRO A 133 -3.37 11.49 -12.94
N GLN A 134 -2.33 11.61 -13.78
CA GLN A 134 -1.97 10.57 -14.75
C GLN A 134 -1.51 9.29 -14.07
N ALA A 135 -0.85 9.40 -12.92
CA ALA A 135 -0.42 8.26 -12.13
C ALA A 135 -1.61 7.46 -11.60
N LEU A 136 -2.58 8.15 -11.01
CA LEU A 136 -3.81 7.54 -10.53
C LEU A 136 -4.63 6.93 -11.67
N GLN A 137 -4.68 7.59 -12.83
CA GLN A 137 -5.37 7.07 -14.01
C GLN A 137 -4.75 5.76 -14.52
N ILE A 138 -3.43 5.68 -14.60
CA ILE A 138 -2.71 4.45 -15.00
C ILE A 138 -3.03 3.32 -14.03
N ILE A 139 -3.03 3.59 -12.72
CA ILE A 139 -3.36 2.60 -11.71
C ILE A 139 -4.79 2.12 -11.86
N SER A 140 -5.78 3.00 -11.93
CA SER A 140 -7.19 2.63 -12.08
C SER A 140 -7.46 1.80 -13.35
N GLN A 141 -6.82 2.16 -14.46
CA GLN A 141 -6.94 1.41 -15.72
C GLN A 141 -6.31 0.00 -15.63
N ASN A 142 -5.20 -0.14 -14.91
CA ASN A 142 -4.52 -1.42 -14.79
C ASN A 142 -5.22 -2.39 -13.84
N TYR A 143 -5.89 -1.89 -12.81
CA TYR A 143 -6.50 -2.73 -11.78
C TYR A 143 -7.99 -3.02 -12.01
N LEU A 144 -8.64 -2.32 -12.95
CA LEU A 144 -10.03 -2.58 -13.40
C LEU A 144 -11.04 -2.66 -12.24
N THR A 145 -10.82 -1.90 -11.17
CA THR A 145 -11.70 -1.82 -10.02
C THR A 145 -12.16 -0.39 -9.81
N ASP A 146 -13.34 -0.21 -9.22
CA ASP A 146 -13.85 1.11 -8.83
C ASP A 146 -13.16 1.63 -7.54
N LYS A 147 -12.37 0.77 -6.87
CA LYS A 147 -11.61 1.11 -5.68
C LYS A 147 -10.19 1.58 -6.03
N LEU A 148 -9.69 2.56 -5.32
CA LEU A 148 -8.27 2.90 -5.31
C LEU A 148 -7.53 1.99 -4.30
N SER A 149 -7.25 0.77 -4.69
CA SER A 149 -6.62 -0.23 -3.82
C SER A 149 -5.10 -0.17 -3.78
N VAL A 150 -4.49 0.65 -4.64
CA VAL A 150 -3.03 0.76 -4.79
C VAL A 150 -2.64 2.21 -5.01
N LEU A 151 -1.53 2.62 -4.41
CA LEU A 151 -0.93 3.94 -4.59
C LEU A 151 0.39 3.83 -5.34
N PRO A 152 0.73 4.82 -6.18
CA PRO A 152 2.01 4.84 -6.87
C PRO A 152 3.14 5.14 -5.88
N GLN A 153 4.05 4.20 -5.70
CA GLN A 153 5.28 4.40 -4.94
C GLN A 153 6.38 4.95 -5.84
N GLN A 154 6.47 4.43 -7.07
CA GLN A 154 7.47 4.81 -8.06
C GLN A 154 6.93 4.60 -9.46
N PHE A 155 7.51 5.32 -10.41
CA PHE A 155 7.30 5.11 -11.83
C PHE A 155 8.56 4.59 -12.48
N THR A 156 8.42 3.54 -13.27
CA THR A 156 9.49 3.02 -14.10
C THR A 156 9.15 3.28 -15.56
N ILE A 157 10.08 3.88 -16.28
CA ILE A 157 9.98 4.06 -17.73
C ILE A 157 10.91 3.04 -18.40
N THR A 158 10.34 2.19 -19.23
CA THR A 158 11.14 1.29 -20.06
C THR A 158 11.54 2.01 -21.34
N ASN A 159 12.84 2.17 -21.52
CA ASN A 159 13.42 2.82 -22.71
C ASN A 159 14.31 1.84 -23.45
N VAL A 160 14.40 2.03 -24.77
CA VAL A 160 15.40 1.39 -25.59
C VAL A 160 16.59 2.34 -25.72
N PHE A 161 17.76 1.89 -25.29
CA PHE A 161 19.03 2.61 -25.49
C PHE A 161 19.68 2.13 -26.78
N TYR A 162 20.28 3.03 -27.51
CA TYR A 162 20.99 2.73 -28.73
C TYR A 162 22.37 3.40 -28.76
N ASN A 163 23.31 2.77 -29.45
CA ASN A 163 24.65 3.33 -29.70
C ASN A 163 24.56 4.26 -30.92
N LYS A 164 24.82 5.55 -30.72
CA LYS A 164 24.75 6.56 -31.80
C LYS A 164 25.73 6.31 -32.92
N ASP A 165 26.96 5.92 -32.58
CA ASP A 165 28.01 5.67 -33.58
C ASP A 165 27.65 4.47 -34.44
N ALA A 166 27.05 3.42 -33.87
CA ALA A 166 26.58 2.27 -34.62
C ALA A 166 25.42 2.61 -35.57
N PHE A 167 24.49 3.49 -35.11
CA PHE A 167 23.39 3.99 -35.92
C PHE A 167 23.91 4.80 -37.11
N GLU A 168 24.85 5.73 -36.87
CA GLU A 168 25.47 6.53 -37.92
C GLU A 168 26.22 5.65 -38.93
N ALA A 169 27.01 4.67 -38.47
CA ALA A 169 27.71 3.71 -39.32
C ALA A 169 26.76 2.87 -40.18
N ALA A 170 25.61 2.51 -39.67
CA ALA A 170 24.55 1.78 -40.36
C ALA A 170 23.64 2.67 -41.24
N GLY A 171 23.89 3.98 -41.30
CA GLY A 171 23.05 4.95 -42.00
C GLY A 171 21.62 5.05 -41.49
N LEU A 172 21.43 4.86 -40.18
CA LEU A 172 20.15 4.97 -39.49
C LEU A 172 20.00 6.35 -38.84
N GLU A 173 18.86 6.98 -39.05
CA GLU A 173 18.51 8.18 -38.34
C GLU A 173 17.98 7.82 -36.94
N CYS A 174 18.36 8.63 -35.92
CA CYS A 174 17.89 8.40 -34.55
C CYS A 174 16.44 8.86 -34.40
N PRO A 175 15.57 8.08 -33.70
CA PRO A 175 14.22 8.52 -33.41
C PRO A 175 14.23 9.79 -32.56
N THR A 176 13.21 10.62 -32.74
CA THR A 176 13.01 11.87 -32.00
C THR A 176 11.72 11.81 -31.17
N VAL A 177 11.46 12.83 -30.35
CA VAL A 177 10.22 12.94 -29.57
C VAL A 177 9.00 13.05 -30.50
N ASP A 178 9.17 13.73 -31.63
CA ASP A 178 8.11 13.99 -32.62
C ASP A 178 7.99 12.87 -33.66
N ASP A 179 9.09 12.15 -33.91
CA ASP A 179 9.17 11.03 -34.85
C ASP A 179 9.60 9.77 -34.09
N ARG A 180 8.61 9.13 -33.45
CA ARG A 180 8.81 7.93 -32.64
C ARG A 180 8.74 6.70 -33.50
N TRP A 181 9.68 5.80 -33.31
CA TRP A 181 9.69 4.54 -34.01
C TRP A 181 8.60 3.58 -33.52
N THR A 182 8.01 2.90 -34.48
CA THR A 182 7.19 1.72 -34.25
C THR A 182 8.06 0.51 -33.93
N MET A 183 7.46 -0.56 -33.42
CA MET A 183 8.21 -1.82 -33.17
C MET A 183 8.75 -2.44 -34.46
N ASP A 184 8.08 -2.25 -35.59
CA ASP A 184 8.57 -2.73 -36.91
C ASP A 184 9.82 -1.97 -37.34
N GLU A 185 9.87 -0.65 -37.16
CA GLU A 185 11.04 0.18 -37.43
C GLU A 185 12.22 -0.19 -36.51
N VAL A 186 11.96 -0.44 -35.23
CA VAL A 186 12.98 -0.95 -34.30
C VAL A 186 13.55 -2.29 -34.79
N TYR A 187 12.67 -3.19 -35.24
CA TYR A 187 13.08 -4.51 -35.75
C TYR A 187 13.92 -4.39 -37.03
N GLU A 188 13.53 -3.54 -38.00
CA GLU A 188 14.31 -3.33 -39.24
C GLU A 188 15.66 -2.64 -38.97
N ALA A 189 15.69 -1.71 -37.99
CA ALA A 189 16.95 -1.11 -37.55
C ALA A 189 17.88 -2.15 -36.89
N ALA A 190 17.32 -3.01 -36.03
CA ALA A 190 18.09 -4.07 -35.38
C ALA A 190 18.73 -5.04 -36.39
N LYS A 191 18.06 -5.37 -37.51
CA LYS A 191 18.63 -6.16 -38.59
C LYS A 191 19.85 -5.48 -39.24
N LYS A 192 19.71 -4.18 -39.54
CA LYS A 192 20.81 -3.42 -40.14
C LYS A 192 22.03 -3.26 -39.25
N LEU A 193 21.82 -3.33 -37.93
CA LEU A 193 22.90 -3.23 -36.94
C LEU A 193 23.62 -4.56 -36.69
N GLN A 194 23.07 -5.69 -37.19
CA GLN A 194 23.72 -7.01 -37.11
C GLN A 194 24.68 -7.30 -38.21
N ASP A 195 24.57 -6.63 -39.39
CA ASP A 195 25.42 -6.77 -40.55
C ASP A 195 26.66 -5.87 -40.42
#